data_78b1996db29405ef72e607f32814c257
#
_entry.id   78b1996db29405ef72e607f32814c257
#
_cell.length_a   1.000
_cell.length_b   1.000
_cell.length_c   1.000
_cell.angle_alpha   90.00
_cell.angle_beta   90.00
_cell.angle_gamma   90.00
#
_symmetry.space_group_name_H-M   'P 1'
#
loop_
_entity.id
_entity.type
_entity.pdbx_description
1 polymer ?
#
loop_
_entity_poly.entity_id
_entity_poly.type
_entity_poly.pdbx_seq_one_letter_code
_entity_poly.pdbx_strand_id
1 'polypeptide(L)'
;MEIQEEKVFRNYEQGEITAAVKEHYRKMRSRQTLDYVLEMKNKYLTYDKPMNLWDAMEKLDALIDVSDPDLDLPNVQHLIQSAEAIRADQRPDWMQLVGLIHDLGKVMYLWGSDEDGTSQAEQWGMVGDVFIVGCELPNTCVYPEFNDLNPDMQHETYSTALGIYEENCGLDNTHLAWGHDEYLFQVLKNHPTNTIPEAGMVMVRYHSFYPWHTGNSYGNITSKKDAQYK
;
A
#
# COMPACT_ATOMS: atom_id res chain seq x y z
N MET A 1 -24.12 33.28 3.08
CA MET A 1 -24.07 31.80 3.12
C MET A 1 -22.99 31.42 2.17
N GLU A 2 -21.76 31.33 2.68
CA GLU A 2 -20.62 30.84 1.88
C GLU A 2 -20.83 29.34 1.68
N ILE A 3 -20.94 28.94 0.43
CA ILE A 3 -20.90 27.53 0.04
C ILE A 3 -19.45 27.12 0.30
N GLN A 4 -19.19 26.36 1.37
CA GLN A 4 -17.92 25.65 1.52
C GLN A 4 -17.88 24.66 0.35
N GLU A 5 -16.98 24.89 -0.60
CA GLU A 5 -16.63 23.88 -1.59
C GLU A 5 -16.16 22.64 -0.83
N GLU A 6 -16.83 21.53 -1.05
CA GLU A 6 -16.43 20.22 -0.51
C GLU A 6 -15.03 19.92 -1.06
N LYS A 7 -14.02 19.90 -0.18
CA LYS A 7 -12.65 19.62 -0.57
C LYS A 7 -12.59 18.16 -1.04
N VAL A 8 -12.48 17.95 -2.34
CA VAL A 8 -12.32 16.62 -2.93
C VAL A 8 -10.91 16.15 -2.58
N PHE A 9 -10.79 15.24 -1.62
CA PHE A 9 -9.53 14.61 -1.25
C PHE A 9 -9.05 13.67 -2.37
N ARG A 10 -7.73 13.60 -2.56
CA ARG A 10 -7.04 12.77 -3.56
C ARG A 10 -7.49 13.08 -4.99
N ASN A 11 -7.46 14.36 -5.35
CA ASN A 11 -7.69 14.76 -6.73
C ASN A 11 -6.45 14.48 -7.58
N TYR A 12 -6.46 13.35 -8.30
CA TYR A 12 -5.37 12.93 -9.19
C TYR A 12 -5.38 13.62 -10.56
N GLU A 13 -6.29 14.57 -10.82
CA GLU A 13 -6.51 15.12 -12.15
C GLU A 13 -5.98 16.55 -12.36
N GLN A 14 -5.61 17.29 -11.32
CA GLN A 14 -5.29 18.73 -11.46
C GLN A 14 -4.04 19.17 -10.68
N GLY A 15 -3.14 19.93 -11.32
CA GLY A 15 -2.03 20.67 -10.74
C GLY A 15 -0.62 20.15 -11.10
N GLU A 16 0.43 20.90 -10.69
CA GLU A 16 1.84 20.52 -10.95
C GLU A 16 2.26 19.27 -10.17
N ILE A 17 1.74 19.10 -8.95
CA ILE A 17 1.95 17.89 -8.13
C ILE A 17 1.44 16.66 -8.87
N THR A 18 0.34 16.80 -9.60
CA THR A 18 -0.27 15.72 -10.37
C THR A 18 0.67 15.12 -11.41
N ALA A 19 1.55 15.90 -12.05
CA ALA A 19 2.49 15.36 -13.04
C ALA A 19 3.54 14.44 -12.40
N ALA A 20 4.07 14.79 -11.23
CA ALA A 20 5.03 13.97 -10.48
C ALA A 20 4.35 12.70 -9.94
N VAL A 21 3.16 12.84 -9.36
CA VAL A 21 2.33 11.72 -8.91
C VAL A 21 2.02 10.77 -10.07
N LYS A 22 1.60 11.30 -11.21
CA LYS A 22 1.29 10.50 -12.41
C LYS A 22 2.52 9.73 -12.92
N GLU A 23 3.69 10.36 -12.93
CA GLU A 23 4.95 9.68 -13.32
C GLU A 23 5.34 8.60 -12.31
N HIS A 24 5.12 8.82 -11.01
CA HIS A 24 5.29 7.81 -9.98
C HIS A 24 4.43 6.56 -10.26
N TYR A 25 3.13 6.74 -10.48
CA TYR A 25 2.22 5.64 -10.79
C TYR A 25 2.55 4.95 -12.13
N ARG A 26 3.04 5.70 -13.12
CA ARG A 26 3.52 5.13 -14.39
C ARG A 26 4.71 4.20 -14.16
N LYS A 27 5.70 4.64 -13.36
CA LYS A 27 6.85 3.81 -12.96
C LYS A 27 6.42 2.58 -12.19
N MET A 28 5.55 2.77 -11.18
CA MET A 28 5.00 1.69 -10.37
C MET A 28 4.32 0.63 -11.25
N ARG A 29 3.39 1.05 -12.11
CA ARG A 29 2.62 0.14 -12.95
C ARG A 29 3.50 -0.63 -13.93
N SER A 30 4.48 0.01 -14.54
CA SER A 30 5.37 -0.63 -15.52
C SER A 30 6.40 -1.58 -14.93
N ARG A 31 6.57 -1.63 -13.61
CA ARG A 31 7.66 -2.36 -12.95
C ARG A 31 7.21 -3.38 -11.90
N GLN A 32 6.05 -3.18 -11.29
CA GLN A 32 5.50 -4.07 -10.26
C GLN A 32 4.91 -5.34 -10.90
N THR A 33 5.78 -6.26 -11.33
CA THR A 33 5.43 -7.59 -11.85
C THR A 33 5.43 -8.63 -10.74
N LEU A 34 4.89 -9.82 -11.00
CA LEU A 34 4.98 -10.94 -10.07
C LEU A 34 6.43 -11.27 -9.70
N ASP A 35 7.32 -11.34 -10.70
CA ASP A 35 8.74 -11.63 -10.48
C ASP A 35 9.40 -10.57 -9.60
N TYR A 36 9.15 -9.29 -9.86
CA TYR A 36 9.63 -8.21 -9.01
C TYR A 36 9.16 -8.36 -7.56
N VAL A 37 7.87 -8.63 -7.34
CA VAL A 37 7.32 -8.79 -5.99
C VAL A 37 7.97 -9.96 -5.25
N LEU A 38 8.19 -11.08 -5.92
CA LEU A 38 8.88 -12.23 -5.32
C LEU A 38 10.35 -11.92 -4.98
N GLU A 39 11.04 -11.17 -5.84
CA GLU A 39 12.40 -10.68 -5.57
C GLU A 39 12.44 -9.76 -4.35
N MET A 40 11.52 -8.78 -4.26
CA MET A 40 11.46 -7.85 -3.13
C MET A 40 11.15 -8.55 -1.81
N LYS A 41 10.24 -9.53 -1.82
CA LYS A 41 9.99 -10.37 -0.62
C LYS A 41 11.27 -11.08 -0.16
N ASN A 42 12.03 -11.66 -1.06
CA ASN A 42 13.29 -12.31 -0.73
C ASN A 42 14.36 -11.34 -0.21
N LYS A 43 14.43 -10.13 -0.78
CA LYS A 43 15.41 -9.10 -0.43
C LYS A 43 15.13 -8.44 0.93
N TYR A 44 13.88 -8.10 1.20
CA TYR A 44 13.52 -7.24 2.33
C TYR A 44 12.96 -7.99 3.55
N LEU A 45 12.45 -9.20 3.42
CA LEU A 45 11.89 -9.96 4.54
C LEU A 45 12.93 -10.84 5.25
N THR A 46 14.12 -10.29 5.48
CA THR A 46 15.22 -10.95 6.21
C THR A 46 15.11 -10.81 7.73
N TYR A 47 14.32 -9.82 8.20
CA TYR A 47 14.10 -9.50 9.63
C TYR A 47 15.38 -9.23 10.43
N ASP A 48 16.42 -8.75 9.78
CA ASP A 48 17.74 -8.46 10.36
C ASP A 48 17.98 -6.96 10.65
N LYS A 49 16.96 -6.14 10.54
CA LYS A 49 16.99 -4.68 10.77
C LYS A 49 16.12 -4.30 11.99
N PRO A 50 16.53 -4.65 13.23
CA PRO A 50 15.75 -4.30 14.41
C PRO A 50 15.69 -2.79 14.59
N MET A 51 14.49 -2.27 14.84
CA MET A 51 14.25 -0.86 15.12
C MET A 51 13.10 -0.74 16.13
N ASN A 52 13.21 0.17 17.08
CA ASN A 52 12.05 0.45 17.94
C ASN A 52 11.08 1.42 17.28
N LEU A 53 9.84 1.43 17.76
CA LEU A 53 8.74 2.22 17.20
C LEU A 53 9.09 3.72 17.08
N TRP A 54 9.69 4.29 18.13
CA TRP A 54 9.96 5.73 18.18
C TRP A 54 11.07 6.13 17.21
N ASP A 55 12.12 5.30 17.10
CA ASP A 55 13.18 5.53 16.13
C ASP A 55 12.63 5.45 14.69
N ALA A 56 11.72 4.50 14.42
CA ALA A 56 11.07 4.39 13.12
C ALA A 56 10.24 5.65 12.80
N MET A 57 9.45 6.14 13.74
CA MET A 57 8.67 7.38 13.57
C MET A 57 9.59 8.59 13.33
N GLU A 58 10.69 8.71 14.07
CA GLU A 58 11.67 9.80 13.87
C GLU A 58 12.27 9.77 12.45
N LYS A 59 12.56 8.58 11.93
CA LYS A 59 13.06 8.44 10.55
C LYS A 59 12.02 8.85 9.51
N LEU A 60 10.75 8.61 9.76
CA LEU A 60 9.67 9.01 8.85
C LEU A 60 9.38 10.52 8.84
N ASP A 61 9.94 11.30 9.77
CA ASP A 61 9.86 12.76 9.74
C ASP A 61 10.55 13.38 8.51
N ALA A 62 11.54 12.68 7.96
CA ALA A 62 12.26 13.10 6.75
C ALA A 62 11.60 12.62 5.44
N LEU A 63 10.55 11.79 5.51
CA LEU A 63 9.93 11.18 4.34
C LEU A 63 8.62 11.90 3.99
N ILE A 64 8.52 12.35 2.73
CA ILE A 64 7.28 12.83 2.11
C ILE A 64 6.83 11.75 1.12
N ASP A 65 5.57 11.35 1.20
CA ASP A 65 4.96 10.36 0.30
C ASP A 65 4.65 11.00 -1.05
N VAL A 66 5.35 10.58 -2.09
CA VAL A 66 5.21 11.14 -3.45
C VAL A 66 3.98 10.60 -4.19
N SER A 67 3.29 9.60 -3.65
CA SER A 67 2.09 9.03 -4.25
C SER A 67 0.80 9.77 -3.86
N ASP A 68 0.85 10.55 -2.77
CA ASP A 68 -0.31 11.28 -2.26
C ASP A 68 -0.34 12.71 -2.81
N PRO A 69 -1.34 13.08 -3.63
CA PRO A 69 -1.45 14.42 -4.21
C PRO A 69 -1.83 15.50 -3.19
N ASP A 70 -2.31 15.13 -2.01
CA ASP A 70 -2.83 16.05 -0.99
C ASP A 70 -1.81 16.35 0.11
N LEU A 71 -0.73 15.57 0.22
CA LEU A 71 0.22 15.66 1.34
C LEU A 71 1.54 16.29 0.93
N ASP A 72 1.79 17.47 1.52
CA ASP A 72 3.09 18.16 1.52
C ASP A 72 3.68 18.20 2.94
N LEU A 73 3.36 17.17 3.75
CA LEU A 73 3.73 17.08 5.15
C LEU A 73 4.57 15.82 5.43
N PRO A 74 5.49 15.89 6.42
CA PRO A 74 6.20 14.72 6.89
C PRO A 74 5.26 13.57 7.26
N ASN A 75 5.63 12.35 6.92
CA ASN A 75 4.76 11.18 7.11
C ASN A 75 4.37 10.95 8.59
N VAL A 76 5.23 11.34 9.54
CA VAL A 76 4.92 11.26 10.98
C VAL A 76 3.68 12.07 11.37
N GLN A 77 3.45 13.23 10.72
CA GLN A 77 2.25 14.03 10.98
C GLN A 77 0.98 13.32 10.52
N HIS A 78 1.04 12.65 9.37
CA HIS A 78 -0.05 11.81 8.88
C HIS A 78 -0.39 10.67 9.86
N LEU A 79 0.63 10.00 10.41
CA LEU A 79 0.45 8.95 11.42
C LEU A 79 -0.29 9.46 12.66
N ILE A 80 0.15 10.61 13.20
CA ILE A 80 -0.48 11.23 14.37
C ILE A 80 -1.92 11.68 14.06
N GLN A 81 -2.15 12.33 12.91
CA GLN A 81 -3.48 12.77 12.50
C GLN A 81 -4.45 11.58 12.37
N SER A 82 -3.99 10.47 11.77
CA SER A 82 -4.79 9.25 11.62
C SER A 82 -5.16 8.66 12.99
N ALA A 83 -4.19 8.53 13.90
CA ALA A 83 -4.43 8.03 15.24
C ALA A 83 -5.39 8.92 16.04
N GLU A 84 -5.23 10.25 15.98
CA GLU A 84 -6.08 11.21 16.66
C GLU A 84 -7.51 11.26 16.10
N ALA A 85 -7.69 11.11 14.78
CA ALA A 85 -9.01 11.00 14.17
C ALA A 85 -9.74 9.74 14.67
N ILE A 86 -9.05 8.60 14.70
CA ILE A 86 -9.59 7.33 15.21
C ILE A 86 -9.93 7.46 16.71
N ARG A 87 -9.09 8.16 17.48
CA ARG A 87 -9.34 8.44 18.92
C ARG A 87 -10.54 9.35 19.12
N ALA A 88 -10.68 10.39 18.31
CA ALA A 88 -11.83 11.30 18.35
C ALA A 88 -13.15 10.57 18.06
N ASP A 89 -13.12 9.57 17.18
CA ASP A 89 -14.25 8.67 16.88
C ASP A 89 -14.50 7.62 17.99
N GLN A 90 -13.76 7.67 19.10
CA GLN A 90 -13.88 6.75 20.23
C GLN A 90 -13.71 5.27 19.85
N ARG A 91 -12.86 4.99 18.86
CA ARG A 91 -12.54 3.62 18.47
C ARG A 91 -11.61 2.94 19.49
N PRO A 92 -11.57 1.59 19.53
CA PRO A 92 -10.72 0.85 20.47
C PRO A 92 -9.24 1.23 20.38
N ASP A 93 -8.51 1.11 21.48
CA ASP A 93 -7.09 1.47 21.59
C ASP A 93 -6.21 0.77 20.54
N TRP A 94 -6.50 -0.50 20.24
CA TRP A 94 -5.75 -1.23 19.20
C TRP A 94 -5.92 -0.59 17.80
N MET A 95 -7.09 0.00 17.51
CA MET A 95 -7.33 0.68 16.23
C MET A 95 -6.60 2.02 16.16
N GLN A 96 -6.54 2.75 17.29
CA GLN A 96 -5.73 3.97 17.40
C GLN A 96 -4.25 3.67 17.21
N LEU A 97 -3.75 2.57 17.79
CA LEU A 97 -2.39 2.09 17.57
C LEU A 97 -2.16 1.75 16.10
N VAL A 98 -3.08 1.04 15.46
CA VAL A 98 -2.98 0.74 14.01
C VAL A 98 -2.92 2.01 13.18
N GLY A 99 -3.74 3.01 13.48
CA GLY A 99 -3.67 4.33 12.82
C GLY A 99 -2.31 5.01 13.00
N LEU A 100 -1.68 4.85 14.16
CA LEU A 100 -0.36 5.41 14.44
C LEU A 100 0.78 4.69 13.69
N ILE A 101 0.62 3.41 13.38
CA ILE A 101 1.72 2.59 12.86
C ILE A 101 1.54 2.13 11.41
N HIS A 102 0.36 2.30 10.78
CA HIS A 102 0.03 1.68 9.50
C HIS A 102 1.07 1.93 8.40
N ASP A 103 1.69 3.09 8.43
CA ASP A 103 2.68 3.55 7.46
C ASP A 103 4.15 3.29 7.88
N LEU A 104 4.40 2.70 9.04
CA LEU A 104 5.78 2.48 9.52
C LEU A 104 6.61 1.60 8.57
N GLY A 105 5.96 0.81 7.73
CA GLY A 105 6.64 0.06 6.69
C GLY A 105 7.46 0.92 5.72
N LYS A 106 7.12 2.19 5.56
CA LYS A 106 7.88 3.15 4.75
C LYS A 106 9.32 3.32 5.24
N VAL A 107 9.64 2.98 6.49
CA VAL A 107 11.00 3.00 7.04
C VAL A 107 11.98 2.14 6.22
N MET A 108 11.47 1.20 5.40
CA MET A 108 12.29 0.40 4.50
C MET A 108 13.16 1.24 3.55
N TYR A 109 12.82 2.52 3.30
CA TYR A 109 13.64 3.41 2.48
C TYR A 109 15.09 3.55 2.98
N LEU A 110 15.34 3.35 4.28
CA LEU A 110 16.67 3.45 4.89
C LEU A 110 17.67 2.42 4.36
N TRP A 111 17.18 1.32 3.80
CA TRP A 111 17.99 0.26 3.18
C TRP A 111 17.51 -0.08 1.77
N GLY A 112 16.68 0.80 1.21
CA GLY A 112 16.17 0.72 -0.14
C GLY A 112 17.16 1.19 -1.20
N SER A 113 16.79 1.05 -2.46
CA SER A 113 17.59 1.52 -3.59
C SER A 113 16.70 2.20 -4.66
N ASP A 114 17.33 3.06 -5.47
CA ASP A 114 16.64 3.72 -6.60
C ASP A 114 16.26 2.71 -7.68
N GLU A 115 17.08 1.67 -7.87
CA GLU A 115 16.86 0.67 -8.91
C GLU A 115 15.59 -0.13 -8.70
N ASP A 116 15.26 -0.45 -7.45
CA ASP A 116 14.06 -1.20 -7.10
C ASP A 116 12.90 -0.32 -6.60
N GLY A 117 13.09 1.00 -6.62
CA GLY A 117 12.03 1.95 -6.29
C GLY A 117 11.68 2.03 -4.81
N THR A 118 12.56 1.59 -3.92
CA THR A 118 12.31 1.57 -2.47
C THR A 118 13.12 2.61 -1.69
N SER A 119 13.85 3.50 -2.39
CA SER A 119 14.60 4.59 -1.77
C SER A 119 13.71 5.79 -1.48
N GLN A 120 14.28 6.79 -0.80
CA GLN A 120 13.62 8.08 -0.57
C GLN A 120 13.38 8.86 -1.88
N ALA A 121 14.29 8.72 -2.86
CA ALA A 121 14.20 9.44 -4.14
C ALA A 121 13.27 8.74 -5.15
N GLU A 122 13.25 7.41 -5.12
CA GLU A 122 12.43 6.57 -6.00
C GLU A 122 11.53 5.68 -5.12
N GLN A 123 10.24 6.03 -5.04
CA GLN A 123 9.32 5.41 -4.09
C GLN A 123 8.29 4.47 -4.76
N TRP A 124 8.41 4.20 -6.06
CA TRP A 124 7.42 3.42 -6.82
C TRP A 124 7.31 1.94 -6.38
N GLY A 125 8.27 1.42 -5.63
CA GLY A 125 8.27 0.11 -4.98
C GLY A 125 7.93 0.17 -3.49
N MET A 126 7.46 1.31 -2.97
CA MET A 126 7.20 1.49 -1.55
C MET A 126 5.83 2.07 -1.26
N VAL A 127 5.34 3.04 -2.05
CA VAL A 127 4.08 3.74 -1.85
C VAL A 127 3.23 3.74 -3.12
N GLY A 128 1.93 3.99 -2.99
CA GLY A 128 0.95 3.98 -4.06
C GLY A 128 -0.19 3.00 -3.80
N ASP A 129 -1.09 2.81 -4.77
CA ASP A 129 -2.17 1.85 -4.64
C ASP A 129 -1.68 0.41 -4.73
N VAL A 130 -2.22 -0.45 -3.86
CA VAL A 130 -1.94 -1.88 -3.88
C VAL A 130 -2.87 -2.60 -4.87
N PHE A 131 -2.34 -3.59 -5.57
CA PHE A 131 -3.08 -4.48 -6.47
C PHE A 131 -2.51 -5.91 -6.40
N ILE A 132 -3.25 -6.90 -6.89
CA ILE A 132 -2.76 -8.29 -6.96
C ILE A 132 -1.91 -8.44 -8.22
N VAL A 133 -0.70 -8.97 -8.09
CA VAL A 133 0.16 -9.35 -9.23
C VAL A 133 -0.07 -10.82 -9.61
N GLY A 134 0.27 -11.20 -10.84
CA GLY A 134 0.03 -12.55 -11.35
C GLY A 134 -1.41 -12.81 -11.80
N CYS A 135 -2.25 -11.78 -11.87
CA CYS A 135 -3.55 -11.77 -12.53
C CYS A 135 -3.81 -10.42 -13.18
N GLU A 136 -4.92 -10.30 -13.93
CA GLU A 136 -5.32 -9.08 -14.62
C GLU A 136 -5.41 -7.87 -13.66
N LEU A 137 -4.83 -6.74 -14.08
CA LEU A 137 -4.92 -5.48 -13.34
C LEU A 137 -6.28 -4.81 -13.61
N PRO A 138 -7.04 -4.45 -12.57
CA PRO A 138 -8.37 -3.89 -12.75
C PRO A 138 -8.34 -2.40 -13.13
N ASN A 139 -9.40 -1.96 -13.81
CA ASN A 139 -9.58 -0.54 -14.16
C ASN A 139 -9.90 0.38 -12.97
N THR A 140 -9.96 -0.17 -11.76
CA THR A 140 -10.14 0.56 -10.50
C THR A 140 -8.82 0.94 -9.82
N CYS A 141 -7.68 0.55 -10.39
CA CYS A 141 -6.37 1.06 -10.00
C CYS A 141 -6.28 2.57 -10.28
N VAL A 142 -5.48 3.27 -9.51
CA VAL A 142 -5.15 4.69 -9.79
C VAL A 142 -4.40 4.76 -11.13
N TYR A 143 -4.83 5.64 -12.04
CA TYR A 143 -4.33 5.75 -13.43
C TYR A 143 -4.37 4.41 -14.18
N PRO A 144 -5.56 3.85 -14.42
CA PRO A 144 -5.70 2.54 -15.07
C PRO A 144 -5.16 2.50 -16.49
N GLU A 145 -5.00 3.66 -17.15
CA GLU A 145 -4.37 3.77 -18.46
C GLU A 145 -2.92 3.28 -18.49
N PHE A 146 -2.28 3.10 -17.33
CA PHE A 146 -0.93 2.56 -17.23
C PHE A 146 -0.89 1.04 -17.07
N ASN A 147 -2.03 0.36 -16.91
CA ASN A 147 -2.06 -1.09 -16.73
C ASN A 147 -1.38 -1.82 -17.89
N ASP A 148 -1.59 -1.37 -19.14
CA ASP A 148 -1.01 -1.97 -20.34
C ASP A 148 0.53 -1.85 -20.39
N LEU A 149 1.13 -0.99 -19.56
CA LEU A 149 2.60 -0.86 -19.44
C LEU A 149 3.21 -1.99 -18.59
N ASN A 150 2.40 -2.71 -17.83
CA ASN A 150 2.90 -3.80 -17.02
C ASN A 150 3.23 -5.03 -17.89
N PRO A 151 4.47 -5.55 -17.83
CA PRO A 151 4.87 -6.73 -18.63
C PRO A 151 3.99 -7.96 -18.38
N ASP A 152 3.45 -8.13 -17.15
CA ASP A 152 2.57 -9.26 -16.82
C ASP A 152 1.26 -9.24 -17.62
N MET A 153 0.82 -8.07 -18.10
CA MET A 153 -0.36 -7.95 -18.94
C MET A 153 -0.16 -8.47 -20.38
N GLN A 154 1.08 -8.78 -20.74
CA GLN A 154 1.42 -9.48 -22.00
C GLN A 154 1.61 -11.00 -21.78
N HIS A 155 1.56 -11.48 -20.54
CA HIS A 155 1.71 -12.89 -20.22
C HIS A 155 0.37 -13.63 -20.35
N GLU A 156 0.35 -14.77 -21.04
CA GLU A 156 -0.88 -15.53 -21.36
C GLU A 156 -1.74 -15.85 -20.12
N THR A 157 -1.10 -16.16 -18.99
CA THR A 157 -1.81 -16.49 -17.73
C THR A 157 -2.08 -15.23 -16.91
N TYR A 158 -1.09 -14.36 -16.69
CA TYR A 158 -1.22 -13.23 -15.76
C TYR A 158 -2.16 -12.14 -16.25
N SER A 159 -2.46 -12.08 -17.54
CA SER A 159 -3.46 -11.18 -18.12
C SER A 159 -4.90 -11.69 -18.01
N THR A 160 -5.14 -12.81 -17.33
CA THR A 160 -6.49 -13.33 -17.11
C THR A 160 -7.05 -12.97 -15.74
N ALA A 161 -8.36 -12.96 -15.59
CA ALA A 161 -9.06 -12.51 -14.39
C ALA A 161 -8.66 -13.25 -13.10
N LEU A 162 -8.31 -14.54 -13.18
CA LEU A 162 -7.79 -15.30 -12.04
C LEU A 162 -6.27 -15.42 -12.04
N GLY A 163 -5.62 -15.31 -13.21
CA GLY A 163 -4.17 -15.46 -13.32
C GLY A 163 -3.70 -16.82 -12.82
N ILE A 164 -2.82 -16.79 -11.84
CA ILE A 164 -2.29 -17.99 -11.17
C ILE A 164 -3.12 -18.45 -9.97
N TYR A 165 -4.23 -17.77 -9.67
CA TYR A 165 -5.03 -17.99 -8.48
C TYR A 165 -6.26 -18.85 -8.77
N GLU A 166 -6.76 -19.53 -7.73
CA GLU A 166 -8.03 -20.24 -7.76
C GLU A 166 -9.18 -19.29 -7.37
N GLU A 167 -10.37 -19.59 -7.86
CA GLU A 167 -11.57 -18.84 -7.51
C GLU A 167 -11.83 -18.91 -5.99
N ASN A 168 -12.07 -17.73 -5.38
CA ASN A 168 -12.31 -17.57 -3.93
C ASN A 168 -11.16 -18.10 -3.04
N CYS A 169 -9.93 -18.16 -3.53
CA CYS A 169 -8.79 -18.64 -2.75
C CYS A 169 -8.48 -17.77 -1.53
N GLY A 170 -8.93 -16.50 -1.52
CA GLY A 170 -8.69 -15.55 -0.45
C GLY A 170 -7.41 -14.74 -0.62
N LEU A 171 -7.44 -13.51 -0.12
CA LEU A 171 -6.34 -12.54 -0.25
C LEU A 171 -5.05 -12.99 0.44
N ASP A 172 -5.14 -13.83 1.47
CA ASP A 172 -3.97 -14.40 2.15
C ASP A 172 -3.14 -15.31 1.23
N ASN A 173 -3.73 -15.83 0.17
CA ASN A 173 -3.11 -16.71 -0.81
C ASN A 173 -2.68 -15.98 -2.10
N THR A 174 -2.66 -14.64 -2.08
CA THR A 174 -2.27 -13.83 -3.22
C THR A 174 -0.94 -13.11 -2.99
N HIS A 175 -0.31 -12.68 -4.09
CA HIS A 175 0.82 -11.77 -4.07
C HIS A 175 0.31 -10.37 -4.39
N LEU A 176 0.46 -9.47 -3.43
CA LEU A 176 0.15 -8.05 -3.60
C LEU A 176 1.35 -7.33 -4.20
N ALA A 177 1.11 -6.23 -4.91
CA ALA A 177 2.16 -5.28 -5.28
C ALA A 177 3.03 -4.99 -4.06
N TRP A 178 4.36 -4.96 -4.26
CA TRP A 178 5.28 -4.71 -3.16
C TRP A 178 5.17 -3.27 -2.68
N GLY A 179 5.11 -3.10 -1.38
CA GLY A 179 5.00 -1.81 -0.75
C GLY A 179 5.15 -1.88 0.76
N HIS A 180 5.06 -0.72 1.40
CA HIS A 180 5.14 -0.57 2.85
C HIS A 180 4.07 -1.37 3.60
N ASP A 181 2.89 -1.54 3.02
CA ASP A 181 1.77 -2.30 3.57
C ASP A 181 2.14 -3.77 3.80
N GLU A 182 2.56 -4.44 2.72
CA GLU A 182 2.96 -5.85 2.77
C GLU A 182 4.22 -6.04 3.61
N TYR A 183 5.19 -5.12 3.50
CA TYR A 183 6.41 -5.17 4.31
C TYR A 183 6.10 -5.11 5.81
N LEU A 184 5.34 -4.09 6.25
CA LEU A 184 4.97 -3.94 7.66
C LEU A 184 4.13 -5.11 8.16
N PHE A 185 3.15 -5.54 7.37
CA PHE A 185 2.34 -6.70 7.70
C PHE A 185 3.20 -7.94 7.98
N GLN A 186 4.18 -8.23 7.11
CA GLN A 186 5.07 -9.38 7.29
C GLN A 186 5.98 -9.22 8.51
N VAL A 187 6.49 -8.02 8.78
CA VAL A 187 7.27 -7.72 10.00
C VAL A 187 6.42 -7.97 11.24
N LEU A 188 5.21 -7.42 11.30
CA LEU A 188 4.30 -7.61 12.45
C LEU A 188 3.86 -9.07 12.60
N LYS A 189 3.53 -9.76 11.51
CA LYS A 189 3.13 -11.17 11.52
C LYS A 189 4.22 -12.08 12.09
N ASN A 190 5.48 -11.78 11.82
CA ASN A 190 6.62 -12.55 12.30
C ASN A 190 7.20 -12.02 13.62
N HIS A 191 6.64 -10.95 14.17
CA HIS A 191 7.09 -10.41 15.45
C HIS A 191 6.61 -11.30 16.63
N PRO A 192 7.52 -11.80 17.50
CA PRO A 192 7.19 -12.83 18.48
C PRO A 192 6.20 -12.39 19.56
N THR A 193 6.03 -11.09 19.78
CA THR A 193 5.12 -10.53 20.81
C THR A 193 4.02 -9.68 20.21
N ASN A 194 3.70 -9.85 18.91
CA ASN A 194 2.60 -9.14 18.29
C ASN A 194 1.26 -9.53 18.94
N THR A 195 0.50 -8.54 19.38
CA THR A 195 -0.84 -8.70 19.98
C THR A 195 -1.92 -7.92 19.22
N ILE A 196 -1.58 -7.35 18.03
CA ILE A 196 -2.55 -6.66 17.18
C ILE A 196 -3.60 -7.68 16.71
N PRO A 197 -4.90 -7.43 16.90
CA PRO A 197 -5.93 -8.36 16.46
C PRO A 197 -5.94 -8.51 14.93
N GLU A 198 -6.52 -9.60 14.44
CA GLU A 198 -6.57 -9.91 13.01
C GLU A 198 -7.13 -8.73 12.18
N ALA A 199 -8.20 -8.07 12.65
CA ALA A 199 -8.75 -6.88 12.00
C ALA A 199 -7.71 -5.76 11.84
N GLY A 200 -6.86 -5.54 12.86
CA GLY A 200 -5.78 -4.55 12.78
C GLY A 200 -4.69 -4.95 11.78
N MET A 201 -4.35 -6.24 11.73
CA MET A 201 -3.40 -6.77 10.75
C MET A 201 -3.92 -6.63 9.31
N VAL A 202 -5.22 -6.85 9.12
CA VAL A 202 -5.91 -6.63 7.83
C VAL A 202 -5.87 -5.15 7.43
N MET A 203 -6.13 -4.24 8.39
CA MET A 203 -6.03 -2.79 8.13
C MET A 203 -4.62 -2.40 7.69
N VAL A 204 -3.58 -2.86 8.39
CA VAL A 204 -2.18 -2.59 8.02
C VAL A 204 -1.88 -3.09 6.60
N ARG A 205 -2.32 -4.29 6.25
CA ARG A 205 -1.97 -4.92 4.96
C ARG A 205 -2.71 -4.33 3.77
N TYR A 206 -3.95 -3.86 3.97
CA TYR A 206 -4.85 -3.53 2.86
C TYR A 206 -5.29 -2.06 2.84
N HIS A 207 -4.72 -1.17 3.67
CA HIS A 207 -5.17 0.24 3.71
C HIS A 207 -4.94 0.97 2.38
N SER A 208 -3.94 0.61 1.59
CA SER A 208 -3.72 1.14 0.24
C SER A 208 -4.32 0.27 -0.88
N PHE A 209 -5.06 -0.79 -0.54
CA PHE A 209 -5.65 -1.70 -1.53
C PHE A 209 -7.00 -1.18 -2.07
N TYR A 210 -6.98 0.06 -2.57
CA TYR A 210 -8.17 0.77 -3.10
C TYR A 210 -8.93 -0.01 -4.16
N PRO A 211 -8.30 -0.70 -5.14
CA PRO A 211 -9.02 -1.52 -6.11
C PRO A 211 -9.94 -2.54 -5.48
N TRP A 212 -9.58 -3.11 -4.33
CA TRP A 212 -10.39 -4.07 -3.62
C TRP A 212 -11.46 -3.41 -2.75
N HIS A 213 -11.06 -2.60 -1.73
CA HIS A 213 -12.02 -2.15 -0.71
C HIS A 213 -12.89 -0.99 -1.19
N THR A 214 -12.43 -0.12 -2.06
CA THR A 214 -13.20 1.01 -2.62
C THR A 214 -13.71 0.70 -4.02
N GLY A 215 -12.85 0.13 -4.88
CA GLY A 215 -13.14 -0.18 -6.28
C GLY A 215 -13.97 -1.43 -6.52
N ASN A 216 -14.18 -2.27 -5.50
CA ASN A 216 -14.92 -3.54 -5.59
C ASN A 216 -14.37 -4.55 -6.62
N SER A 217 -13.10 -4.47 -6.96
CA SER A 217 -12.41 -5.44 -7.80
C SER A 217 -12.05 -6.71 -7.04
N TYR A 218 -11.56 -7.72 -7.77
CA TYR A 218 -11.09 -9.02 -7.25
C TYR A 218 -12.14 -9.84 -6.49
N GLY A 219 -13.44 -9.64 -6.78
CA GLY A 219 -14.53 -10.41 -6.17
C GLY A 219 -14.43 -11.91 -6.43
N ASN A 220 -13.84 -12.32 -7.56
CA ASN A 220 -13.57 -13.70 -7.95
C ASN A 220 -12.43 -14.37 -7.15
N ILE A 221 -11.54 -13.58 -6.55
CA ILE A 221 -10.41 -14.06 -5.72
C ILE A 221 -10.75 -13.95 -4.22
N THR A 222 -11.52 -12.94 -3.85
CA THR A 222 -11.92 -12.66 -2.47
C THR A 222 -12.69 -13.82 -1.83
N SER A 223 -12.26 -14.27 -0.66
CA SER A 223 -12.96 -15.28 0.14
C SER A 223 -14.07 -14.67 1.00
N LYS A 224 -14.93 -15.53 1.57
CA LYS A 224 -15.93 -15.09 2.57
C LYS A 224 -15.31 -14.49 3.82
N LYS A 225 -14.08 -14.91 4.18
CA LYS A 225 -13.33 -14.34 5.30
C LYS A 225 -12.92 -12.91 4.98
N ASP A 226 -12.34 -12.65 3.81
CA ASP A 226 -11.91 -11.31 3.42
C ASP A 226 -13.08 -10.33 3.36
N ALA A 227 -14.23 -10.78 2.84
CA ALA A 227 -15.43 -9.96 2.73
C ALA A 227 -15.97 -9.42 4.08
N GLN A 228 -15.55 -10.00 5.21
CA GLN A 228 -15.92 -9.50 6.55
C GLN A 228 -15.15 -8.25 6.95
N TYR A 229 -14.03 -7.98 6.29
CA TYR A 229 -13.13 -6.86 6.58
C TYR A 229 -13.16 -5.75 5.51
N LYS A 230 -14.01 -5.90 4.51
CA LYS A 230 -14.15 -4.95 3.40
C LYS A 230 -15.01 -3.70 3.70
#